data_9c060bd23a12e3a7149d1065d4982fd9
#
_entry.id   9c060bd23a12e3a7149d1065d4982fd9
#
_cell.length_a   1.000
_cell.length_b   1.000
_cell.length_c   1.000
_cell.angle_alpha   90.00
_cell.angle_beta   90.00
_cell.angle_gamma   90.00
#
_symmetry.space_group_name_H-M   'P 1'
#
loop_
_entity.id
_entity.type
_entity.pdbx_description
1 polymer ?
#
loop_
_entity_poly.entity_id
_entity_poly.type
_entity_poly.pdbx_seq_one_letter_code
_entity_poly.pdbx_strand_id
1 'polypeptide(L)'
;MSLVEEILEKLVGFDTVSDKSNLEIISYIKDFCSARGARIDLIPNMNGDKCGLVARFGPAETGGVLLSGHTDVVPIDGQNWTRPAFALTQADDRLYGRGTTDMKGFLACMLSAADLASKSALHKPLTLLFSYDEEVGCIGIQEMKPFLIGKLGQPDICVVGEPTEMQVAVGHKGKTAYRAVCNGQAGHSALALDFVNALYVATDLVTALRELQEKYISIGARDDHYDVPFTTFHVGKMNGGRALNIVPDSAELTFESRYLTQDGETRIFSDITKEIDRINAAYEQRLGTQAIHLTTVFSYPGLEVSESALVTQMGLKLVGNKDVCKVAFGTEAGIFVDLGIPTIVCGPGSMSGQGHKPDEYITIDQLKSCEMALKQSVEGLC
;
A
#
# COMPACT_ATOMS: atom_id res chain seq x y z
N MET A 1 -1.52 10.76 -29.99
CA MET A 1 -1.64 10.13 -28.66
C MET A 1 -2.79 9.12 -28.71
N SER A 2 -2.64 7.96 -28.11
CA SER A 2 -3.76 7.03 -27.92
C SER A 2 -4.66 7.50 -26.77
N LEU A 3 -5.89 6.95 -26.64
CA LEU A 3 -6.81 7.32 -25.58
C LEU A 3 -6.17 7.13 -24.17
N VAL A 4 -5.44 6.03 -23.96
CA VAL A 4 -4.79 5.75 -22.67
C VAL A 4 -3.69 6.77 -22.36
N GLU A 5 -2.94 7.24 -23.37
CA GLU A 5 -1.92 8.28 -23.19
C GLU A 5 -2.54 9.64 -22.88
N GLU A 6 -3.65 10.01 -23.53
CA GLU A 6 -4.42 11.25 -23.25
C GLU A 6 -4.99 11.24 -21.82
N ILE A 7 -5.51 10.09 -21.37
CA ILE A 7 -5.99 9.93 -20.00
C ILE A 7 -4.81 10.02 -19.01
N LEU A 8 -3.70 9.37 -19.29
CA LEU A 8 -2.51 9.42 -18.42
C LEU A 8 -1.98 10.84 -18.28
N GLU A 9 -1.93 11.62 -19.37
CA GLU A 9 -1.55 13.03 -19.32
C GLU A 9 -2.43 13.83 -18.36
N LYS A 10 -3.74 13.61 -18.40
CA LYS A 10 -4.68 14.27 -17.48
C LYS A 10 -4.46 13.84 -16.03
N LEU A 11 -4.30 12.54 -15.78
CA LEU A 11 -4.10 12.02 -14.43
C LEU A 11 -2.78 12.49 -13.81
N VAL A 12 -1.68 12.50 -14.57
CA VAL A 12 -0.37 13.01 -14.12
C VAL A 12 -0.46 14.49 -13.78
N GLY A 13 -1.27 15.27 -14.51
CA GLY A 13 -1.46 16.68 -14.27
C GLY A 13 -2.06 17.05 -12.91
N PHE A 14 -2.68 16.10 -12.20
CA PHE A 14 -3.17 16.31 -10.84
C PHE A 14 -2.06 16.05 -9.82
N ASP A 15 -1.71 17.05 -9.02
CA ASP A 15 -0.78 16.91 -7.89
C ASP A 15 -1.52 16.30 -6.69
N THR A 16 -1.50 14.98 -6.63
CA THR A 16 -2.17 14.17 -5.59
C THR A 16 -1.17 13.53 -4.64
N VAL A 17 -0.12 14.23 -4.24
CA VAL A 17 0.75 13.77 -3.14
C VAL A 17 -0.13 13.48 -1.92
N SER A 18 0.18 12.38 -1.18
CA SER A 18 -0.72 11.86 -0.12
C SER A 18 -1.07 12.85 1.00
N ASP A 19 -0.32 13.95 1.16
CA ASP A 19 -0.66 15.04 2.09
C ASP A 19 -1.62 16.08 1.51
N LYS A 20 -2.01 15.95 0.23
CA LYS A 20 -2.92 16.84 -0.50
C LYS A 20 -4.28 16.20 -0.76
N SER A 21 -5.25 17.05 -1.10
CA SER A 21 -6.58 16.60 -1.53
C SER A 21 -6.52 15.87 -2.88
N ASN A 22 -7.32 14.81 -3.02
CA ASN A 22 -7.52 14.10 -4.29
C ASN A 22 -8.85 14.43 -4.98
N LEU A 23 -9.59 15.43 -4.51
CA LEU A 23 -10.96 15.72 -5.00
C LEU A 23 -11.00 16.10 -6.48
N GLU A 24 -9.96 16.77 -7.01
CA GLU A 24 -9.92 17.16 -8.42
C GLU A 24 -9.78 15.95 -9.34
N ILE A 25 -8.86 15.02 -9.05
CA ILE A 25 -8.71 13.79 -9.83
C ILE A 25 -9.95 12.91 -9.71
N ILE A 26 -10.58 12.82 -8.55
CA ILE A 26 -11.84 12.08 -8.33
C ILE A 26 -12.99 12.72 -9.12
N SER A 27 -13.08 14.05 -9.17
CA SER A 27 -14.09 14.74 -10.01
C SER A 27 -13.91 14.41 -11.48
N TYR A 28 -12.67 14.43 -11.99
CA TYR A 28 -12.37 14.05 -13.37
C TYR A 28 -12.78 12.60 -13.65
N ILE A 29 -12.38 11.65 -12.79
CA ILE A 29 -12.71 10.22 -12.93
C ILE A 29 -14.23 9.99 -12.89
N LYS A 30 -14.91 10.65 -11.93
CA LYS A 30 -16.37 10.60 -11.81
C LYS A 30 -17.07 11.06 -13.10
N ASP A 31 -16.64 12.21 -13.62
CA ASP A 31 -17.27 12.79 -14.82
C ASP A 31 -16.97 11.92 -16.06
N PHE A 32 -15.74 11.38 -16.16
CA PHE A 32 -15.36 10.45 -17.23
C PHE A 32 -16.22 9.18 -17.23
N CYS A 33 -16.39 8.53 -16.06
CA CYS A 33 -17.16 7.31 -15.92
C CYS A 33 -18.68 7.55 -16.04
N SER A 34 -19.18 8.65 -15.44
CA SER A 34 -20.62 9.02 -15.54
C SER A 34 -21.07 9.29 -16.97
N ALA A 35 -20.25 10.00 -17.75
CA ALA A 35 -20.52 10.26 -19.17
C ALA A 35 -20.59 8.98 -20.02
N ARG A 36 -20.04 7.86 -19.49
CA ARG A 36 -20.05 6.53 -20.09
C ARG A 36 -21.09 5.59 -19.48
N GLY A 37 -22.02 6.12 -18.69
CA GLY A 37 -23.14 5.36 -18.15
C GLY A 37 -22.82 4.51 -16.91
N ALA A 38 -21.69 4.75 -16.24
CA ALA A 38 -21.38 4.07 -14.99
C ALA A 38 -22.30 4.50 -13.86
N ARG A 39 -22.68 3.56 -13.00
CA ARG A 39 -23.18 3.87 -11.67
C ARG A 39 -21.99 4.26 -10.78
N ILE A 40 -22.10 5.43 -10.13
CA ILE A 40 -21.04 6.00 -9.28
C ILE A 40 -21.45 5.97 -7.82
N ASP A 41 -20.56 5.50 -6.97
CA ASP A 41 -20.61 5.64 -5.52
C ASP A 41 -19.38 6.41 -5.06
N LEU A 42 -19.54 7.55 -4.39
CA LEU A 42 -18.47 8.33 -3.75
C LEU A 42 -18.37 7.94 -2.28
N ILE A 43 -17.14 7.84 -1.78
CA ILE A 43 -16.84 7.48 -0.40
C ILE A 43 -15.86 8.52 0.15
N PRO A 44 -16.35 9.68 0.63
CA PRO A 44 -15.51 10.71 1.22
C PRO A 44 -14.92 10.24 2.56
N ASN A 45 -13.73 10.71 2.89
CA ASN A 45 -13.17 10.57 4.22
C ASN A 45 -13.91 11.48 5.23
N MET A 46 -13.60 11.32 6.52
CA MET A 46 -14.27 12.09 7.58
C MET A 46 -14.04 13.61 7.49
N ASN A 47 -12.90 14.03 6.95
CA ASN A 47 -12.54 15.44 6.84
C ASN A 47 -13.15 16.10 5.58
N GLY A 48 -13.58 15.30 4.61
CA GLY A 48 -14.15 15.78 3.34
C GLY A 48 -13.12 16.36 2.37
N ASP A 49 -11.84 16.17 2.62
CA ASP A 49 -10.72 16.61 1.77
C ASP A 49 -10.20 15.52 0.84
N LYS A 50 -10.61 14.27 1.07
CA LYS A 50 -10.33 13.11 0.22
C LYS A 50 -11.57 12.30 -0.06
N CYS A 51 -11.55 11.56 -1.17
CA CYS A 51 -12.67 10.74 -1.57
C CYS A 51 -12.20 9.51 -2.35
N GLY A 52 -12.74 8.35 -2.02
CA GLY A 52 -12.69 7.18 -2.88
C GLY A 52 -13.88 7.15 -3.84
N LEU A 53 -13.76 6.37 -4.90
CA LEU A 53 -14.80 6.25 -5.92
C LEU A 53 -14.95 4.80 -6.36
N VAL A 54 -16.20 4.34 -6.43
CA VAL A 54 -16.57 3.09 -7.10
C VAL A 54 -17.39 3.43 -8.34
N ALA A 55 -16.94 2.98 -9.53
CA ALA A 55 -17.69 3.09 -10.78
C ALA A 55 -18.03 1.69 -11.28
N ARG A 56 -19.30 1.44 -11.60
CA ARG A 56 -19.78 0.12 -12.02
C ARG A 56 -20.48 0.20 -13.37
N PHE A 57 -20.05 -0.66 -14.29
CA PHE A 57 -20.62 -0.85 -15.62
C PHE A 57 -21.30 -2.22 -15.73
N GLY A 58 -22.32 -2.31 -16.57
CA GLY A 58 -23.04 -3.55 -16.84
C GLY A 58 -24.13 -3.87 -15.80
N PRO A 59 -24.56 -5.15 -15.71
CA PRO A 59 -25.68 -5.56 -14.85
C PRO A 59 -25.33 -5.47 -13.35
N ALA A 60 -26.36 -5.46 -12.51
CA ALA A 60 -26.20 -5.43 -11.06
C ALA A 60 -25.96 -6.82 -10.43
N GLU A 61 -25.64 -7.82 -11.25
CA GLU A 61 -25.45 -9.21 -10.85
C GLU A 61 -24.10 -9.44 -10.15
N THR A 62 -23.95 -10.65 -9.58
CA THR A 62 -22.69 -11.09 -8.98
C THR A 62 -21.70 -11.54 -10.05
N GLY A 63 -20.42 -11.62 -9.68
CA GLY A 63 -19.35 -12.00 -10.59
C GLY A 63 -18.69 -10.78 -11.26
N GLY A 64 -17.98 -11.02 -12.34
CA GLY A 64 -17.28 -10.01 -13.11
C GLY A 64 -15.88 -9.67 -12.56
N VAL A 65 -15.39 -8.50 -12.94
CA VAL A 65 -14.02 -8.06 -12.65
C VAL A 65 -14.06 -6.78 -11.82
N LEU A 66 -13.28 -6.75 -10.74
CA LEU A 66 -12.93 -5.54 -10.00
C LEU A 66 -11.49 -5.13 -10.36
N LEU A 67 -11.31 -3.90 -10.80
CA LEU A 67 -10.01 -3.27 -10.97
C LEU A 67 -9.83 -2.21 -9.88
N SER A 68 -8.74 -2.25 -9.14
CA SER A 68 -8.46 -1.34 -8.03
C SER A 68 -7.12 -0.66 -8.18
N GLY A 69 -7.09 0.64 -7.86
CA GLY A 69 -5.86 1.41 -7.79
C GLY A 69 -6.02 2.71 -7.01
N HIS A 70 -4.90 3.16 -6.43
CA HIS A 70 -4.84 4.39 -5.66
C HIS A 70 -4.58 5.62 -6.53
N THR A 71 -5.07 6.77 -6.07
CA THR A 71 -4.96 8.05 -6.77
C THR A 71 -3.83 8.92 -6.26
N ASP A 72 -3.34 8.65 -5.07
CA ASP A 72 -2.25 9.39 -4.45
C ASP A 72 -0.87 8.96 -5.00
N VAL A 73 0.13 9.75 -4.71
CA VAL A 73 1.53 9.54 -5.13
C VAL A 73 2.48 10.03 -4.04
N VAL A 74 3.70 9.47 -4.00
CA VAL A 74 4.74 9.92 -3.08
C VAL A 74 5.21 11.35 -3.37
N PRO A 75 5.72 12.09 -2.35
CA PRO A 75 6.25 13.45 -2.52
C PRO A 75 7.40 13.52 -3.55
N ILE A 76 7.54 14.71 -4.12
CA ILE A 76 8.68 15.06 -5.00
C ILE A 76 9.73 15.90 -4.30
N ASP A 77 9.44 16.40 -3.09
CA ASP A 77 10.33 17.26 -2.32
C ASP A 77 11.65 16.55 -2.00
N GLY A 78 12.73 17.29 -2.14
CA GLY A 78 14.08 16.75 -1.94
C GLY A 78 14.61 15.84 -3.06
N GLN A 79 13.86 15.67 -4.14
CA GLN A 79 14.25 14.90 -5.32
C GLN A 79 14.74 15.82 -6.46
N ASN A 80 15.76 15.38 -7.18
CA ASN A 80 16.34 16.15 -8.30
C ASN A 80 15.62 15.79 -9.62
N TRP A 81 14.45 16.36 -9.86
CA TRP A 81 13.71 16.19 -11.11
C TRP A 81 14.34 17.03 -12.23
N THR A 82 14.56 16.44 -13.40
CA THR A 82 15.02 17.13 -14.61
C THR A 82 13.86 17.54 -15.53
N ARG A 83 12.66 17.03 -15.28
CA ARG A 83 11.40 17.31 -15.97
C ARG A 83 10.32 17.72 -14.98
N PRO A 84 9.24 18.41 -15.44
CA PRO A 84 8.10 18.70 -14.57
C PRO A 84 7.45 17.39 -14.08
N ALA A 85 7.35 17.20 -12.76
CA ALA A 85 6.81 15.97 -12.18
C ALA A 85 5.30 15.78 -12.45
N PHE A 86 4.54 16.87 -12.51
CA PHE A 86 3.08 16.88 -12.74
C PHE A 86 2.70 17.38 -14.14
N ALA A 87 3.55 17.10 -15.13
CA ALA A 87 3.24 17.28 -16.55
C ALA A 87 3.85 16.13 -17.34
N LEU A 88 3.02 15.34 -17.99
CA LEU A 88 3.49 14.18 -18.76
C LEU A 88 4.44 14.66 -19.87
N THR A 89 5.64 14.10 -19.91
CA THR A 89 6.59 14.37 -20.99
C THR A 89 7.03 13.07 -21.64
N GLN A 90 7.08 13.05 -22.96
CA GLN A 90 7.56 11.89 -23.71
C GLN A 90 9.00 12.11 -24.18
N ALA A 91 9.83 11.11 -23.98
CA ALA A 91 11.13 11.00 -24.65
C ALA A 91 11.40 9.54 -24.99
N ASP A 92 11.74 9.30 -26.23
CA ASP A 92 11.91 7.97 -26.80
C ASP A 92 10.66 7.09 -26.60
N ASP A 93 10.81 5.94 -25.98
CA ASP A 93 9.76 4.97 -25.66
C ASP A 93 9.15 5.18 -24.27
N ARG A 94 9.43 6.30 -23.58
CA ARG A 94 9.07 6.55 -22.19
C ARG A 94 8.16 7.75 -22.01
N LEU A 95 7.22 7.61 -21.10
CA LEU A 95 6.33 8.65 -20.61
C LEU A 95 6.73 8.98 -19.19
N TYR A 96 7.21 10.21 -18.96
CA TYR A 96 7.75 10.66 -17.67
C TYR A 96 6.73 11.51 -16.92
N GLY A 97 6.66 11.31 -15.61
CA GLY A 97 5.84 12.06 -14.67
C GLY A 97 5.62 11.29 -13.38
N ARG A 98 5.37 11.98 -12.27
CA ARG A 98 5.08 11.34 -10.99
C ARG A 98 3.77 10.55 -11.07
N GLY A 99 3.80 9.29 -10.64
CA GLY A 99 2.68 8.37 -10.69
C GLY A 99 2.52 7.66 -12.04
N THR A 100 3.38 7.87 -13.03
CA THR A 100 3.29 7.15 -14.31
C THR A 100 3.43 5.64 -14.12
N THR A 101 4.29 5.21 -13.21
CA THR A 101 4.48 3.82 -12.81
C THR A 101 3.61 3.46 -11.61
N ASP A 102 3.56 4.32 -10.58
CA ASP A 102 2.90 4.05 -9.31
C ASP A 102 1.86 5.13 -8.98
N MET A 103 0.52 4.92 -9.31
CA MET A 103 0.07 3.90 -10.26
C MET A 103 -0.93 4.48 -11.29
N LYS A 104 -0.77 5.80 -11.64
CA LYS A 104 -1.69 6.48 -12.59
C LYS A 104 -1.67 5.86 -14.00
N GLY A 105 -0.57 5.16 -14.38
CA GLY A 105 -0.54 4.36 -15.59
C GLY A 105 -1.61 3.27 -15.62
N PHE A 106 -1.76 2.54 -14.50
CA PHE A 106 -2.84 1.57 -14.37
C PHE A 106 -4.21 2.22 -14.33
N LEU A 107 -4.37 3.35 -13.61
CA LEU A 107 -5.64 4.10 -13.60
C LEU A 107 -6.06 4.55 -15.00
N ALA A 108 -5.10 4.95 -15.84
CA ALA A 108 -5.38 5.30 -17.23
C ALA A 108 -5.88 4.08 -18.04
N CYS A 109 -5.29 2.90 -17.82
CA CYS A 109 -5.74 1.66 -18.42
C CYS A 109 -7.14 1.24 -17.92
N MET A 110 -7.45 1.45 -16.61
CA MET A 110 -8.80 1.24 -16.05
C MET A 110 -9.84 2.11 -16.77
N LEU A 111 -9.55 3.38 -16.97
CA LEU A 111 -10.46 4.30 -17.66
C LEU A 111 -10.58 3.99 -19.16
N SER A 112 -9.51 3.52 -19.82
CA SER A 112 -9.59 3.00 -21.19
C SER A 112 -10.47 1.75 -21.28
N ALA A 113 -10.38 0.84 -20.29
CA ALA A 113 -11.28 -0.32 -20.18
C ALA A 113 -12.74 0.09 -19.93
N ALA A 114 -12.99 1.14 -19.12
CA ALA A 114 -14.30 1.71 -18.91
C ALA A 114 -14.93 2.26 -20.20
N ASP A 115 -14.12 2.89 -21.06
CA ASP A 115 -14.56 3.38 -22.36
C ASP A 115 -15.01 2.22 -23.27
N LEU A 116 -14.29 1.11 -23.29
CA LEU A 116 -14.69 -0.11 -24.00
C LEU A 116 -15.98 -0.71 -23.39
N ALA A 117 -16.01 -0.85 -22.07
CA ALA A 117 -17.16 -1.41 -21.36
C ALA A 117 -18.47 -0.65 -21.65
N SER A 118 -18.41 0.70 -21.77
CA SER A 118 -19.57 1.54 -22.10
C SER A 118 -20.15 1.28 -23.51
N LYS A 119 -19.39 0.68 -24.38
CA LYS A 119 -19.75 0.36 -25.78
C LYS A 119 -20.08 -1.11 -25.98
N SER A 120 -19.97 -1.92 -24.94
CA SER A 120 -20.10 -3.38 -24.96
C SER A 120 -21.39 -3.84 -24.27
N ALA A 121 -21.94 -4.97 -24.71
CA ALA A 121 -23.09 -5.60 -24.06
C ALA A 121 -22.61 -6.55 -22.95
N LEU A 122 -22.34 -6.00 -21.78
CA LEU A 122 -21.81 -6.75 -20.66
C LEU A 122 -22.86 -7.71 -20.06
N HIS A 123 -22.50 -8.98 -19.88
CA HIS A 123 -23.28 -10.00 -19.14
C HIS A 123 -22.87 -10.08 -17.67
N LYS A 124 -21.66 -9.63 -17.33
CA LYS A 124 -21.16 -9.50 -15.96
C LYS A 124 -20.61 -8.09 -15.74
N PRO A 125 -20.60 -7.59 -14.49
CA PRO A 125 -20.17 -6.23 -14.21
C PRO A 125 -18.65 -6.06 -14.35
N LEU A 126 -18.25 -4.86 -14.83
CA LEU A 126 -16.93 -4.28 -14.58
C LEU A 126 -17.07 -3.26 -13.45
N THR A 127 -16.31 -3.44 -12.39
CA THR A 127 -16.24 -2.51 -11.25
C THR A 127 -14.84 -1.90 -11.19
N LEU A 128 -14.78 -0.57 -11.09
CA LEU A 128 -13.53 0.16 -10.89
C LEU A 128 -13.56 0.78 -9.50
N LEU A 129 -12.50 0.59 -8.72
CA LEU A 129 -12.29 1.24 -7.45
C LEU A 129 -11.08 2.15 -7.53
N PHE A 130 -11.24 3.38 -7.07
CA PHE A 130 -10.20 4.37 -6.92
C PHE A 130 -10.09 4.74 -5.44
N SER A 131 -8.95 4.43 -4.82
CA SER A 131 -8.64 4.72 -3.43
C SER A 131 -7.74 5.94 -3.29
N TYR A 132 -7.33 6.23 -2.07
CA TYR A 132 -6.44 7.32 -1.68
C TYR A 132 -5.58 6.86 -0.50
N ASP A 133 -4.45 7.56 -0.24
CA ASP A 133 -3.56 7.33 0.91
C ASP A 133 -3.03 5.90 1.02
N GLU A 134 -2.79 5.28 -0.13
CA GLU A 134 -2.08 3.99 -0.19
C GLU A 134 -0.65 4.15 0.27
N GLU A 135 0.07 5.15 -0.25
CA GLU A 135 1.49 5.43 -0.07
C GLU A 135 1.90 5.72 1.39
N VAL A 136 0.93 6.04 2.22
CA VAL A 136 1.12 6.30 3.66
C VAL A 136 0.62 5.16 4.54
N GLY A 137 0.41 3.97 3.96
CA GLY A 137 0.09 2.72 4.68
C GLY A 137 -1.31 2.17 4.42
N CYS A 138 -1.82 2.31 3.21
CA CYS A 138 -3.14 1.84 2.79
C CYS A 138 -4.27 2.37 3.70
N ILE A 139 -4.13 3.61 4.19
CA ILE A 139 -5.06 4.19 5.17
C ILE A 139 -6.43 4.40 4.52
N GLY A 140 -6.45 4.95 3.31
CA GLY A 140 -7.69 5.32 2.63
C GLY A 140 -8.61 4.13 2.37
N ILE A 141 -8.09 3.02 1.85
CA ILE A 141 -8.91 1.83 1.60
C ILE A 141 -9.44 1.22 2.91
N GLN A 142 -8.70 1.35 4.03
CA GLN A 142 -9.17 0.91 5.33
C GLN A 142 -10.31 1.79 5.86
N GLU A 143 -10.24 3.10 5.68
CA GLU A 143 -11.35 4.02 5.98
C GLU A 143 -12.57 3.74 5.10
N MET A 144 -12.34 3.38 3.83
CA MET A 144 -13.40 3.03 2.89
C MET A 144 -14.04 1.65 3.18
N LYS A 145 -13.28 0.70 3.75
CA LYS A 145 -13.67 -0.71 3.96
C LYS A 145 -15.11 -0.90 4.49
N PRO A 146 -15.58 -0.18 5.52
CA PRO A 146 -16.95 -0.32 6.03
C PRO A 146 -18.04 0.05 5.00
N PHE A 147 -17.71 0.92 4.04
CA PHE A 147 -18.65 1.43 3.02
C PHE A 147 -18.56 0.65 1.70
N LEU A 148 -17.55 -0.19 1.51
CA LEU A 148 -17.37 -0.99 0.30
C LEU A 148 -18.31 -2.20 0.25
N ILE A 149 -18.74 -2.72 1.40
CA ILE A 149 -19.66 -3.86 1.49
C ILE A 149 -20.94 -3.53 0.74
N GLY A 150 -21.29 -4.39 -0.23
CA GLY A 150 -22.46 -4.23 -1.10
C GLY A 150 -22.27 -3.26 -2.29
N LYS A 151 -21.20 -2.44 -2.32
CA LYS A 151 -20.87 -1.58 -3.46
C LYS A 151 -19.99 -2.28 -4.49
N LEU A 152 -19.06 -3.12 -4.04
CA LEU A 152 -18.16 -3.87 -4.94
C LEU A 152 -18.85 -5.08 -5.57
N GLY A 153 -19.96 -5.56 -5.03
CA GLY A 153 -20.59 -6.81 -5.42
C GLY A 153 -19.75 -8.01 -4.93
N GLN A 154 -19.80 -9.09 -5.69
CA GLN A 154 -18.99 -10.30 -5.45
C GLN A 154 -18.23 -10.61 -6.74
N PRO A 155 -17.14 -9.89 -7.05
CA PRO A 155 -16.38 -10.11 -8.28
C PRO A 155 -15.72 -11.50 -8.28
N ASP A 156 -15.58 -12.09 -9.46
CA ASP A 156 -14.86 -13.35 -9.65
C ASP A 156 -13.35 -13.17 -9.44
N ILE A 157 -12.86 -11.96 -9.72
CA ILE A 157 -11.46 -11.54 -9.56
C ILE A 157 -11.38 -10.04 -9.24
N CYS A 158 -10.50 -9.69 -8.31
CA CYS A 158 -9.97 -8.34 -8.12
C CYS A 158 -8.52 -8.29 -8.62
N VAL A 159 -8.20 -7.28 -9.42
CA VAL A 159 -6.84 -6.96 -9.85
C VAL A 159 -6.45 -5.63 -9.25
N VAL A 160 -5.50 -5.64 -8.31
CA VAL A 160 -4.84 -4.44 -7.79
C VAL A 160 -3.65 -4.13 -8.68
N GLY A 161 -3.62 -2.94 -9.26
CA GLY A 161 -2.79 -2.63 -10.43
C GLY A 161 -1.39 -2.11 -10.14
N GLU A 162 -0.78 -2.54 -9.05
CA GLU A 162 0.58 -2.16 -8.68
C GLU A 162 1.63 -2.64 -9.68
N PRO A 163 2.79 -1.94 -9.78
CA PRO A 163 3.79 -2.18 -10.82
C PRO A 163 4.55 -3.50 -10.64
N THR A 164 4.06 -4.54 -11.31
CA THR A 164 4.63 -5.89 -11.33
C THR A 164 5.20 -6.30 -12.69
N GLU A 165 5.37 -5.35 -13.62
CA GLU A 165 5.75 -5.64 -15.01
C GLU A 165 4.75 -6.59 -15.70
N MET A 166 3.46 -6.47 -15.34
CA MET A 166 2.39 -7.37 -15.78
C MET A 166 2.60 -8.85 -15.38
N GLN A 167 3.42 -9.15 -14.37
CA GLN A 167 3.46 -10.45 -13.75
C GLN A 167 2.32 -10.59 -12.72
N VAL A 168 1.77 -11.78 -12.60
CA VAL A 168 0.75 -12.06 -11.58
C VAL A 168 1.42 -12.28 -10.24
N ALA A 169 1.33 -11.29 -9.35
CA ALA A 169 1.82 -11.42 -8.00
C ALA A 169 0.73 -12.01 -7.09
N VAL A 170 1.07 -13.15 -6.47
CA VAL A 170 0.19 -13.92 -5.58
C VAL A 170 0.49 -13.71 -4.10
N GLY A 171 1.46 -12.85 -3.79
CA GLY A 171 1.85 -12.59 -2.40
C GLY A 171 2.62 -11.29 -2.21
N HIS A 172 2.37 -10.67 -1.06
CA HIS A 172 3.20 -9.63 -0.46
C HIS A 172 3.09 -9.72 1.06
N LYS A 173 4.11 -9.21 1.76
CA LYS A 173 4.09 -9.19 3.22
C LYS A 173 3.08 -8.19 3.77
N GLY A 174 2.48 -8.53 4.92
CA GLY A 174 1.80 -7.54 5.74
C GLY A 174 2.80 -6.61 6.43
N LYS A 175 2.33 -5.46 6.85
CA LYS A 175 3.14 -4.45 7.54
C LYS A 175 2.37 -3.84 8.69
N THR A 176 3.05 -3.66 9.82
CA THR A 176 2.56 -2.83 10.92
C THR A 176 3.64 -1.87 11.36
N ALA A 177 3.32 -0.58 11.40
CA ALA A 177 4.19 0.48 11.89
C ALA A 177 3.81 0.86 13.32
N TYR A 178 4.82 1.04 14.16
CA TYR A 178 4.66 1.33 15.57
C TYR A 178 5.41 2.58 15.98
N ARG A 179 4.86 3.27 16.97
CA ARG A 179 5.52 4.35 17.71
C ARG A 179 5.59 3.94 19.17
N ALA A 180 6.80 3.93 19.75
CA ALA A 180 7.03 3.67 21.15
C ALA A 180 7.57 4.94 21.83
N VAL A 181 6.89 5.42 22.86
CA VAL A 181 7.37 6.50 23.73
C VAL A 181 7.97 5.85 24.97
N CYS A 182 9.26 6.11 25.20
CA CYS A 182 10.04 5.61 26.32
C CYS A 182 10.19 6.71 27.38
N ASN A 183 9.78 6.43 28.60
CA ASN A 183 9.80 7.34 29.74
C ASN A 183 11.06 7.15 30.58
N GLY A 184 11.58 8.22 31.12
CA GLY A 184 12.67 8.28 32.08
C GLY A 184 12.42 9.33 33.14
N GLN A 185 13.49 9.69 33.86
CA GLN A 185 13.47 10.72 34.90
C GLN A 185 14.63 11.68 34.67
N ALA A 186 14.32 12.98 34.51
CA ALA A 186 15.36 14.00 34.36
C ALA A 186 16.16 14.19 35.65
N GLY A 187 17.46 14.38 35.50
CA GLY A 187 18.37 14.67 36.60
C GLY A 187 19.76 15.05 36.12
N HIS A 188 20.61 15.48 37.03
CA HIS A 188 21.99 15.81 36.68
C HIS A 188 22.78 14.54 36.37
N SER A 189 23.51 14.51 35.26
CA SER A 189 24.27 13.33 34.80
C SER A 189 25.32 12.81 35.80
N ALA A 190 25.84 13.67 36.71
CA ALA A 190 26.72 13.23 37.78
C ALA A 190 26.04 12.26 38.78
N LEU A 191 24.70 12.24 38.81
CA LEU A 191 23.88 11.37 39.63
C LEU A 191 23.03 10.42 38.76
N ALA A 192 23.53 10.07 37.58
CA ALA A 192 22.76 9.33 36.59
C ALA A 192 22.20 7.98 37.10
N LEU A 193 22.86 7.33 38.06
CA LEU A 193 22.39 6.06 38.63
C LEU A 193 21.13 6.20 39.49
N ASP A 194 20.82 7.41 39.98
CA ASP A 194 19.63 7.69 40.79
C ASP A 194 18.38 7.86 39.89
N PHE A 195 18.54 8.02 38.58
CA PHE A 195 17.51 8.30 37.62
C PHE A 195 17.36 7.21 36.57
N VAL A 196 16.18 7.10 35.98
CA VAL A 196 15.94 6.23 34.81
C VAL A 196 16.21 7.03 33.54
N ASN A 197 17.13 6.54 32.72
CA ASN A 197 17.48 7.13 31.43
C ASN A 197 16.57 6.58 30.33
N ALA A 198 15.74 7.42 29.73
CA ALA A 198 14.81 7.03 28.66
C ALA A 198 15.52 6.45 27.41
N LEU A 199 16.77 6.88 27.10
CA LEU A 199 17.54 6.29 26.01
C LEU A 199 17.95 4.84 26.30
N TYR A 200 18.19 4.49 27.57
CA TYR A 200 18.46 3.09 27.93
C TYR A 200 17.21 2.23 27.80
N VAL A 201 16.06 2.73 28.24
CA VAL A 201 14.77 2.06 28.02
C VAL A 201 14.52 1.82 26.51
N ALA A 202 14.77 2.84 25.69
CA ALA A 202 14.65 2.73 24.22
C ALA A 202 15.64 1.70 23.64
N THR A 203 16.88 1.64 24.17
CA THR A 203 17.89 0.68 23.74
C THR A 203 17.51 -0.76 24.12
N ASP A 204 16.89 -0.96 25.30
CA ASP A 204 16.36 -2.26 25.71
C ASP A 204 15.26 -2.74 24.75
N LEU A 205 14.38 -1.84 24.31
CA LEU A 205 13.38 -2.18 23.26
C LEU A 205 14.05 -2.54 21.93
N VAL A 206 15.06 -1.78 21.49
CA VAL A 206 15.82 -2.11 20.26
C VAL A 206 16.47 -3.49 20.38
N THR A 207 17.01 -3.82 21.57
CA THR A 207 17.60 -5.14 21.84
C THR A 207 16.55 -6.23 21.74
N ALA A 208 15.40 -6.06 22.37
CA ALA A 208 14.28 -7.00 22.31
C ALA A 208 13.78 -7.22 20.87
N LEU A 209 13.66 -6.15 20.05
CA LEU A 209 13.28 -6.26 18.65
C LEU A 209 14.32 -7.05 17.83
N ARG A 210 15.60 -6.91 18.12
CA ARG A 210 16.67 -7.71 17.49
C ARG A 210 16.61 -9.18 17.92
N GLU A 211 16.32 -9.47 19.19
CA GLU A 211 16.10 -10.83 19.67
C GLU A 211 14.87 -11.47 19.01
N LEU A 212 13.77 -10.71 18.83
CA LEU A 212 12.62 -11.16 18.07
C LEU A 212 12.99 -11.44 16.60
N GLN A 213 13.85 -10.61 15.98
CA GLN A 213 14.33 -10.86 14.61
C GLN A 213 15.03 -12.23 14.53
N GLU A 214 15.95 -12.53 15.43
CA GLU A 214 16.66 -13.83 15.45
C GLU A 214 15.69 -15.01 15.70
N LYS A 215 14.69 -14.81 16.57
CA LYS A 215 13.62 -15.78 16.80
C LYS A 215 12.85 -16.08 15.51
N TYR A 216 12.42 -15.04 14.76
CA TYR A 216 11.64 -15.23 13.54
C TYR A 216 12.47 -15.77 12.37
N ILE A 217 13.77 -15.51 12.33
CA ILE A 217 14.69 -16.16 11.39
C ILE A 217 14.78 -17.67 11.67
N SER A 218 14.82 -18.06 12.95
CA SER A 218 15.11 -19.46 13.36
C SER A 218 13.88 -20.34 13.42
N ILE A 219 12.74 -19.84 13.85
CA ILE A 219 11.49 -20.62 14.08
C ILE A 219 10.22 -19.99 13.51
N GLY A 220 10.32 -18.83 12.85
CA GLY A 220 9.20 -18.21 12.14
C GLY A 220 8.91 -18.90 10.81
N ALA A 221 7.88 -18.42 10.14
CA ALA A 221 7.57 -18.86 8.78
C ALA A 221 8.72 -18.49 7.82
N ARG A 222 8.88 -19.28 6.75
CA ARG A 222 9.85 -19.04 5.71
C ARG A 222 9.20 -19.19 4.33
N ASP A 223 9.49 -18.24 3.44
CA ASP A 223 9.05 -18.26 2.06
C ASP A 223 10.17 -17.77 1.14
N ASP A 224 10.79 -18.69 0.43
CA ASP A 224 11.95 -18.43 -0.44
C ASP A 224 11.58 -17.72 -1.77
N HIS A 225 10.31 -17.41 -2.02
CA HIS A 225 9.89 -16.54 -3.13
C HIS A 225 10.13 -15.04 -2.85
N TYR A 226 10.48 -14.68 -1.61
CA TYR A 226 10.90 -13.32 -1.25
C TYR A 226 12.42 -13.24 -1.11
N ASP A 227 13.03 -12.14 -1.53
CA ASP A 227 14.47 -11.86 -1.32
C ASP A 227 14.85 -11.94 0.16
N VAL A 228 13.96 -11.48 1.05
CA VAL A 228 14.05 -11.67 2.50
C VAL A 228 12.97 -12.67 2.93
N PRO A 229 13.30 -13.95 3.13
CA PRO A 229 12.33 -15.03 3.18
C PRO A 229 11.60 -15.21 4.53
N PHE A 230 11.69 -14.27 5.45
CA PHE A 230 11.11 -14.33 6.80
C PHE A 230 10.54 -12.99 7.23
N THR A 231 9.79 -12.98 8.33
CA THR A 231 9.28 -11.78 9.00
C THR A 231 10.45 -10.93 9.52
N THR A 232 10.36 -9.60 9.35
CA THR A 232 11.40 -8.66 9.75
C THR A 232 10.90 -7.59 10.70
N PHE A 233 11.82 -7.11 11.59
CA PHE A 233 11.63 -5.97 12.46
C PHE A 233 12.67 -4.91 12.14
N HIS A 234 12.24 -3.68 11.87
CA HIS A 234 13.13 -2.60 11.48
C HIS A 234 12.87 -1.35 12.33
N VAL A 235 13.91 -0.86 13.01
CA VAL A 235 13.86 0.43 13.70
C VAL A 235 14.32 1.53 12.76
N GLY A 236 13.38 2.37 12.31
CA GLY A 236 13.63 3.43 11.34
C GLY A 236 14.08 4.75 11.95
N LYS A 237 13.58 5.09 13.16
CA LYS A 237 13.90 6.34 13.85
C LYS A 237 14.05 6.11 15.34
N MET A 238 15.00 6.85 15.94
CA MET A 238 15.17 6.94 17.39
C MET A 238 15.60 8.37 17.74
N ASN A 239 14.85 9.02 18.63
CA ASN A 239 15.12 10.38 19.10
C ASN A 239 15.02 10.45 20.61
N GLY A 240 15.84 11.27 21.27
CA GLY A 240 15.76 11.47 22.71
C GLY A 240 16.91 12.28 23.27
N GLY A 241 16.73 12.74 24.51
CA GLY A 241 17.70 13.59 25.20
C GLY A 241 17.71 15.04 24.73
N ARG A 242 18.21 15.94 25.62
CA ARG A 242 18.25 17.41 25.36
C ARG A 242 19.66 17.97 25.50
N ALA A 243 20.44 17.48 26.46
CA ALA A 243 21.81 17.92 26.71
C ALA A 243 22.63 16.79 27.35
N LEU A 244 23.94 16.79 27.13
CA LEU A 244 24.85 15.76 27.62
C LEU A 244 24.84 15.60 29.14
N ASN A 245 24.66 16.69 29.88
CA ASN A 245 24.71 16.73 31.34
C ASN A 245 23.32 16.57 32.02
N ILE A 246 22.29 16.21 31.27
CA ILE A 246 20.93 15.92 31.77
C ILE A 246 20.58 14.47 31.44
N VAL A 247 20.12 13.69 32.40
CA VAL A 247 19.57 12.35 32.17
C VAL A 247 18.29 12.50 31.36
N PRO A 248 18.16 11.84 30.20
CA PRO A 248 16.97 11.93 29.34
C PRO A 248 15.71 11.40 30.06
N ASP A 249 14.67 12.22 30.07
CA ASP A 249 13.34 11.92 30.60
C ASP A 249 12.37 11.33 29.56
N SER A 250 12.71 11.44 28.27
CA SER A 250 11.92 10.91 27.17
C SER A 250 12.78 10.50 26.00
N ALA A 251 12.38 9.41 25.35
CA ALA A 251 12.88 9.00 24.03
C ALA A 251 11.71 8.42 23.21
N GLU A 252 11.86 8.45 21.90
CA GLU A 252 10.87 7.93 20.98
C GLU A 252 11.53 7.03 19.93
N LEU A 253 10.91 5.87 19.68
CA LEU A 253 11.23 5.00 18.57
C LEU A 253 10.07 4.93 17.59
N THR A 254 10.38 4.92 16.28
CA THR A 254 9.46 4.48 15.25
C THR A 254 10.07 3.25 14.58
N PHE A 255 9.32 2.15 14.57
CA PHE A 255 9.74 0.88 14.03
C PHE A 255 8.61 0.18 13.30
N GLU A 256 8.92 -0.83 12.49
CA GLU A 256 7.93 -1.61 11.75
C GLU A 256 8.23 -3.11 11.82
N SER A 257 7.18 -3.91 11.65
CA SER A 257 7.28 -5.32 11.30
C SER A 257 6.74 -5.52 9.88
N ARG A 258 7.48 -6.28 9.05
CA ARG A 258 6.98 -6.80 7.77
C ARG A 258 6.89 -8.30 7.89
N TYR A 259 5.69 -8.84 7.77
CA TYR A 259 5.44 -10.22 8.18
C TYR A 259 4.86 -11.06 7.05
N LEU A 260 5.27 -12.34 7.05
CA LEU A 260 4.61 -13.37 6.29
C LEU A 260 3.24 -13.66 6.90
N THR A 261 2.23 -13.88 6.05
CA THR A 261 0.85 -14.14 6.50
C THR A 261 0.74 -15.33 7.46
N GLN A 262 1.63 -16.33 7.30
CA GLN A 262 1.70 -17.52 8.14
C GLN A 262 2.16 -17.22 9.59
N ASP A 263 2.94 -16.16 9.82
CA ASP A 263 3.31 -15.71 11.18
C ASP A 263 2.16 -14.97 11.87
N GLY A 264 1.35 -14.24 11.10
CA GLY A 264 0.14 -13.57 11.56
C GLY A 264 0.42 -12.30 12.40
N GLU A 265 -0.28 -11.22 12.09
CA GLU A 265 -0.14 -9.93 12.78
C GLU A 265 -0.35 -10.04 14.30
N THR A 266 -1.41 -10.74 14.71
CA THR A 266 -1.77 -10.91 16.13
C THR A 266 -0.66 -11.58 16.94
N ARG A 267 0.02 -12.58 16.38
CA ARG A 267 1.13 -13.27 17.03
C ARG A 267 2.32 -12.31 17.19
N ILE A 268 2.65 -11.58 16.14
CA ILE A 268 3.76 -10.63 16.14
C ILE A 268 3.51 -9.51 17.16
N PHE A 269 2.32 -8.93 17.17
CA PHE A 269 1.93 -7.92 18.14
C PHE A 269 2.00 -8.46 19.58
N SER A 270 1.54 -9.69 19.82
CA SER A 270 1.65 -10.35 21.12
C SER A 270 3.12 -10.57 21.55
N ASP A 271 3.99 -10.94 20.62
CA ASP A 271 5.42 -11.13 20.94
C ASP A 271 6.10 -9.79 21.27
N ILE A 272 5.79 -8.71 20.51
CA ILE A 272 6.29 -7.35 20.81
C ILE A 272 5.80 -6.88 22.19
N THR A 273 4.51 -7.04 22.46
CA THR A 273 3.93 -6.58 23.75
C THR A 273 4.48 -7.34 24.95
N LYS A 274 4.74 -8.64 24.83
CA LYS A 274 5.41 -9.42 25.89
C LYS A 274 6.78 -8.88 26.23
N GLU A 275 7.59 -8.50 25.22
CA GLU A 275 8.89 -7.91 25.47
C GLU A 275 8.78 -6.51 26.10
N ILE A 276 7.81 -5.71 25.67
CA ILE A 276 7.53 -4.41 26.29
C ILE A 276 7.09 -4.59 27.75
N ASP A 277 6.22 -5.56 28.06
CA ASP A 277 5.80 -5.86 29.43
C ASP A 277 6.98 -6.29 30.30
N ARG A 278 7.89 -7.10 29.77
CA ARG A 278 9.13 -7.49 30.47
C ARG A 278 10.00 -6.27 30.78
N ILE A 279 10.16 -5.35 29.83
CA ILE A 279 10.92 -4.11 30.04
C ILE A 279 10.20 -3.21 31.03
N ASN A 280 8.90 -3.01 30.89
CA ASN A 280 8.09 -2.22 31.83
C ASN A 280 8.25 -2.70 33.27
N ALA A 281 8.17 -4.02 33.52
CA ALA A 281 8.36 -4.62 34.84
C ALA A 281 9.73 -4.32 35.46
N ALA A 282 10.79 -4.25 34.62
CA ALA A 282 12.14 -3.94 35.11
C ALA A 282 12.31 -2.49 35.58
N TYR A 283 11.50 -1.56 35.07
CA TYR A 283 11.60 -0.14 35.39
C TYR A 283 10.45 0.38 36.29
N GLU A 284 9.37 -0.38 36.47
CA GLU A 284 8.15 0.05 37.18
C GLU A 284 8.42 0.56 38.60
N GLN A 285 9.22 -0.16 39.40
CA GLN A 285 9.56 0.22 40.74
C GLN A 285 10.24 1.60 40.85
N ARG A 286 11.07 1.94 39.84
CA ARG A 286 11.83 3.20 39.81
C ARG A 286 11.03 4.35 39.23
N LEU A 287 10.19 4.10 38.22
CA LEU A 287 9.40 5.11 37.52
C LEU A 287 8.06 5.38 38.17
N GLY A 288 7.45 4.40 38.87
CA GLY A 288 6.07 4.45 39.36
C GLY A 288 5.00 4.46 38.24
N THR A 289 5.43 4.23 36.97
CA THR A 289 4.58 4.18 35.80
C THR A 289 5.23 3.28 34.72
N GLN A 290 4.51 3.01 33.64
CA GLN A 290 5.05 2.27 32.50
C GLN A 290 6.23 3.01 31.86
N ALA A 291 7.30 2.27 31.59
CA ALA A 291 8.49 2.76 30.92
C ALA A 291 8.27 2.96 29.41
N ILE A 292 7.43 2.12 28.78
CA ILE A 292 7.18 2.14 27.33
C ILE A 292 5.65 2.18 27.08
N HIS A 293 5.23 3.15 26.27
CA HIS A 293 3.90 3.21 25.69
C HIS A 293 3.98 2.95 24.20
N LEU A 294 3.36 1.85 23.73
CA LEU A 294 3.30 1.46 22.33
C LEU A 294 1.98 1.96 21.69
N THR A 295 2.09 2.49 20.49
CA THR A 295 0.94 2.85 19.64
C THR A 295 1.16 2.27 18.26
N THR A 296 0.15 1.61 17.70
CA THR A 296 0.12 1.25 16.28
C THR A 296 -0.19 2.52 15.49
N VAL A 297 0.65 2.84 14.50
CA VAL A 297 0.49 4.01 13.62
C VAL A 297 -0.43 3.65 12.46
N PHE A 298 -0.11 2.57 11.77
CA PHE A 298 -0.95 1.94 10.75
C PHE A 298 -0.58 0.46 10.60
N SER A 299 -1.49 -0.30 10.01
CA SER A 299 -1.27 -1.70 9.66
C SER A 299 -2.04 -2.04 8.40
N TYR A 300 -1.49 -2.93 7.56
CA TYR A 300 -2.22 -3.57 6.49
C TYR A 300 -1.85 -5.06 6.39
N PRO A 301 -2.83 -5.93 6.03
CA PRO A 301 -2.60 -7.36 5.92
C PRO A 301 -1.73 -7.70 4.70
N GLY A 302 -1.03 -8.83 4.77
CA GLY A 302 -0.34 -9.41 3.63
C GLY A 302 -1.29 -10.09 2.65
N LEU A 303 -0.80 -10.34 1.45
CA LEU A 303 -1.43 -11.19 0.45
C LEU A 303 -0.76 -12.57 0.43
N GLU A 304 -1.54 -13.62 0.40
CA GLU A 304 -1.07 -14.99 0.16
C GLU A 304 -2.15 -15.78 -0.57
N VAL A 305 -1.94 -16.04 -1.84
CA VAL A 305 -2.87 -16.75 -2.71
C VAL A 305 -2.18 -17.95 -3.33
N SER A 306 -2.84 -19.09 -3.34
CA SER A 306 -2.28 -20.29 -3.98
C SER A 306 -2.12 -20.10 -5.49
N GLU A 307 -1.02 -20.60 -6.04
CA GLU A 307 -0.81 -20.65 -7.50
C GLU A 307 -1.94 -21.42 -8.22
N SER A 308 -2.49 -22.45 -7.57
CA SER A 308 -3.61 -23.25 -8.11
C SER A 308 -4.98 -22.61 -7.90
N ALA A 309 -5.09 -21.49 -7.19
CA ALA A 309 -6.36 -20.82 -6.98
C ALA A 309 -6.96 -20.31 -8.30
N LEU A 310 -8.29 -20.37 -8.41
CA LEU A 310 -8.99 -19.94 -9.61
C LEU A 310 -8.63 -18.51 -10.01
N VAL A 311 -8.55 -17.60 -9.04
CA VAL A 311 -8.18 -16.19 -9.27
C VAL A 311 -6.78 -16.05 -9.88
N THR A 312 -5.81 -16.85 -9.43
CA THR A 312 -4.46 -16.88 -9.99
C THR A 312 -4.48 -17.35 -11.45
N GLN A 313 -5.22 -18.44 -11.72
CA GLN A 313 -5.36 -18.97 -13.08
C GLN A 313 -6.07 -17.99 -14.02
N MET A 314 -7.06 -17.24 -13.52
CA MET A 314 -7.70 -16.15 -14.27
C MET A 314 -6.71 -15.03 -14.58
N GLY A 315 -5.89 -14.61 -13.60
CA GLY A 315 -4.86 -13.60 -13.80
C GLY A 315 -3.80 -14.03 -14.82
N LEU A 316 -3.28 -15.24 -14.71
CA LEU A 316 -2.31 -15.79 -15.66
C LEU A 316 -2.86 -15.84 -17.10
N LYS A 317 -4.13 -16.22 -17.24
CA LYS A 317 -4.80 -16.19 -18.55
C LYS A 317 -4.93 -14.76 -19.09
N LEU A 318 -5.23 -13.79 -18.21
CA LEU A 318 -5.39 -12.38 -18.57
C LEU A 318 -4.11 -11.79 -19.18
N VAL A 319 -2.95 -12.11 -18.59
CA VAL A 319 -1.65 -11.57 -19.05
C VAL A 319 -0.94 -12.47 -20.05
N GLY A 320 -1.47 -13.66 -20.33
CA GLY A 320 -0.85 -14.63 -21.24
C GLY A 320 0.48 -15.20 -20.71
N ASN A 321 0.71 -15.16 -19.42
CA ASN A 321 1.89 -15.71 -18.73
C ASN A 321 1.56 -17.02 -18.01
N LYS A 322 2.61 -17.74 -17.58
CA LYS A 322 2.48 -18.99 -16.81
C LYS A 322 3.11 -18.94 -15.44
N ASP A 323 3.92 -17.90 -15.19
CA ASP A 323 4.68 -17.76 -13.95
C ASP A 323 4.05 -16.72 -13.02
N VAL A 324 4.08 -17.00 -11.74
CA VAL A 324 3.67 -16.08 -10.68
C VAL A 324 4.89 -15.50 -9.98
N CYS A 325 4.71 -14.39 -9.26
CA CYS A 325 5.74 -13.81 -8.41
C CYS A 325 5.18 -13.43 -7.04
N LYS A 326 6.07 -13.05 -6.12
CA LYS A 326 5.74 -12.33 -4.89
C LYS A 326 6.52 -11.03 -4.86
N VAL A 327 5.86 -9.97 -4.39
CA VAL A 327 6.45 -8.63 -4.35
C VAL A 327 6.89 -8.24 -2.94
N ALA A 328 7.98 -7.47 -2.83
CA ALA A 328 8.53 -7.07 -1.54
C ALA A 328 7.77 -5.89 -0.91
N PHE A 329 7.10 -5.07 -1.72
CA PHE A 329 6.28 -3.95 -1.27
C PHE A 329 4.88 -4.42 -0.87
N GLY A 330 4.20 -3.65 -0.01
CA GLY A 330 2.82 -3.90 0.36
C GLY A 330 1.86 -3.27 -0.62
N THR A 331 0.61 -3.73 -0.63
CA THR A 331 -0.46 -3.20 -1.47
C THR A 331 -1.80 -3.30 -0.74
N GLU A 332 -2.85 -2.75 -1.32
CA GLU A 332 -4.23 -2.88 -0.81
C GLU A 332 -4.83 -4.31 -0.97
N ALA A 333 -4.15 -5.22 -1.68
CA ALA A 333 -4.71 -6.53 -2.07
C ALA A 333 -5.10 -7.40 -0.87
N GLY A 334 -4.33 -7.38 0.21
CA GLY A 334 -4.68 -8.12 1.42
C GLY A 334 -6.00 -7.67 2.05
N ILE A 335 -6.37 -6.40 1.91
CA ILE A 335 -7.62 -5.84 2.43
C ILE A 335 -8.82 -6.38 1.64
N PHE A 336 -8.69 -6.57 0.32
CA PHE A 336 -9.74 -7.20 -0.49
C PHE A 336 -9.91 -8.68 -0.14
N VAL A 337 -8.81 -9.39 0.13
CA VAL A 337 -8.87 -10.79 0.61
C VAL A 337 -9.61 -10.87 1.95
N ASP A 338 -9.36 -9.95 2.88
CA ASP A 338 -10.10 -9.84 4.15
C ASP A 338 -11.61 -9.56 3.95
N LEU A 339 -11.98 -8.91 2.84
CA LEU A 339 -13.38 -8.71 2.44
C LEU A 339 -13.97 -9.94 1.74
N GLY A 340 -13.21 -11.04 1.60
CA GLY A 340 -13.63 -12.26 0.93
C GLY A 340 -13.61 -12.17 -0.61
N ILE A 341 -12.89 -11.21 -1.17
CA ILE A 341 -12.78 -11.00 -2.62
C ILE A 341 -11.52 -11.69 -3.13
N PRO A 342 -11.64 -12.63 -4.10
CA PRO A 342 -10.48 -13.26 -4.73
C PRO A 342 -9.60 -12.22 -5.43
N THR A 343 -8.34 -12.06 -5.00
CA THR A 343 -7.50 -10.92 -5.38
C THR A 343 -6.11 -11.35 -5.80
N ILE A 344 -5.59 -10.72 -6.84
CA ILE A 344 -4.18 -10.75 -7.25
C ILE A 344 -3.66 -9.33 -7.42
N VAL A 345 -2.33 -9.19 -7.48
CA VAL A 345 -1.68 -7.93 -7.87
C VAL A 345 -1.09 -8.10 -9.28
N CYS A 346 -1.41 -7.15 -10.17
CA CYS A 346 -0.88 -7.16 -11.53
C CYS A 346 -1.05 -5.79 -12.18
N GLY A 347 0.05 -5.15 -12.53
CA GLY A 347 0.01 -3.86 -13.21
C GLY A 347 1.27 -3.53 -13.98
N PRO A 348 1.25 -2.45 -14.76
CA PRO A 348 2.36 -2.04 -15.62
C PRO A 348 3.43 -1.31 -14.81
N GLY A 349 4.63 -1.20 -15.37
CA GLY A 349 5.76 -0.55 -14.72
C GLY A 349 6.50 -1.45 -13.75
N SER A 350 7.55 -0.91 -13.15
CA SER A 350 8.45 -1.62 -12.25
C SER A 350 8.89 -0.73 -11.10
N MET A 351 8.84 -1.23 -9.86
CA MET A 351 9.46 -0.52 -8.71
C MET A 351 10.98 -0.52 -8.81
N SER A 352 11.57 -1.48 -9.55
CA SER A 352 13.00 -1.55 -9.77
C SER A 352 13.44 -0.53 -10.82
N GLY A 353 13.75 0.68 -10.41
CA GLY A 353 14.34 1.71 -11.26
C GLY A 353 13.38 2.72 -11.90
N GLN A 354 12.07 2.54 -11.77
CA GLN A 354 11.04 3.44 -12.31
C GLN A 354 10.31 4.20 -11.21
N GLY A 355 9.60 3.51 -10.30
CA GLY A 355 8.79 4.13 -9.24
C GLY A 355 9.57 4.81 -8.12
N HIS A 356 8.95 5.78 -7.41
CA HIS A 356 9.46 6.52 -6.24
C HIS A 356 10.76 7.32 -6.46
N LYS A 357 11.17 7.51 -7.71
CA LYS A 357 12.42 8.22 -8.07
C LYS A 357 12.13 9.53 -8.80
N PRO A 358 13.09 10.47 -8.83
CA PRO A 358 13.00 11.61 -9.75
C PRO A 358 13.00 11.07 -11.20
N ASP A 359 12.33 11.80 -12.09
CA ASP A 359 12.10 11.41 -13.48
C ASP A 359 11.46 10.01 -13.59
N GLU A 360 10.50 9.70 -12.71
CA GLU A 360 9.68 8.51 -12.78
C GLU A 360 9.07 8.38 -14.18
N TYR A 361 9.04 7.15 -14.72
CA TYR A 361 8.53 6.90 -16.05
C TYR A 361 7.86 5.52 -16.17
N ILE A 362 6.98 5.41 -17.14
CA ILE A 362 6.48 4.14 -17.67
C ILE A 362 6.87 4.02 -19.15
N THR A 363 7.19 2.83 -19.66
CA THR A 363 7.37 2.67 -21.09
C THR A 363 6.04 2.58 -21.80
N ILE A 364 6.01 3.03 -23.08
CA ILE A 364 4.81 2.94 -23.91
C ILE A 364 4.36 1.49 -24.07
N ASP A 365 5.30 0.55 -24.14
CA ASP A 365 4.99 -0.87 -24.29
C ASP A 365 4.41 -1.48 -23.00
N GLN A 366 4.90 -1.08 -21.80
CA GLN A 366 4.30 -1.48 -20.52
C GLN A 366 2.84 -0.98 -20.43
N LEU A 367 2.60 0.29 -20.77
CA LEU A 367 1.26 0.88 -20.74
C LEU A 367 0.31 0.16 -21.73
N LYS A 368 0.75 -0.09 -22.95
CA LYS A 368 -0.03 -0.81 -23.98
C LYS A 368 -0.32 -2.26 -23.58
N SER A 369 0.66 -2.95 -22.98
CA SER A 369 0.47 -4.33 -22.52
C SER A 369 -0.62 -4.40 -21.47
N CYS A 370 -0.62 -3.47 -20.50
CA CYS A 370 -1.68 -3.37 -19.52
C CYS A 370 -3.04 -3.03 -20.13
N GLU A 371 -3.09 -2.02 -21.01
CA GLU A 371 -4.33 -1.64 -21.69
C GLU A 371 -4.95 -2.82 -22.44
N MET A 372 -4.13 -3.61 -23.18
CA MET A 372 -4.61 -4.80 -23.89
C MET A 372 -5.16 -5.85 -22.92
N ALA A 373 -4.46 -6.15 -21.82
CA ALA A 373 -4.92 -7.12 -20.85
C ALA A 373 -6.27 -6.70 -20.22
N LEU A 374 -6.42 -5.43 -19.82
CA LEU A 374 -7.67 -4.95 -19.24
C LEU A 374 -8.82 -4.92 -20.26
N LYS A 375 -8.55 -4.60 -21.53
CA LYS A 375 -9.57 -4.69 -22.59
C LYS A 375 -10.01 -6.14 -22.85
N GLN A 376 -9.09 -7.11 -22.83
CA GLN A 376 -9.44 -8.53 -22.92
C GLN A 376 -10.31 -8.98 -21.73
N SER A 377 -10.08 -8.43 -20.53
CA SER A 377 -10.96 -8.72 -19.38
C SER A 377 -12.38 -8.23 -19.61
N VAL A 378 -12.56 -7.04 -20.22
CA VAL A 378 -13.88 -6.50 -20.58
C VAL A 378 -14.58 -7.37 -21.65
N GLU A 379 -13.84 -7.79 -22.68
CA GLU A 379 -14.37 -8.69 -23.72
C GLU A 379 -14.85 -10.02 -23.14
N GLY A 380 -14.17 -10.52 -22.09
CA GLY A 380 -14.59 -11.72 -21.36
C GLY A 380 -15.85 -11.54 -20.49
N LEU A 381 -16.37 -10.32 -20.35
CA LEU A 381 -17.61 -10.00 -19.63
C LEU A 381 -18.83 -9.88 -20.56
N CYS A 382 -18.62 -9.91 -21.89
CA CYS A 382 -19.65 -9.76 -22.91
C CYS A 382 -20.39 -11.05 -23.25
#